data_937c91fee541720f74aa8cba2eb218c0
#
_entry.id   937c91fee541720f74aa8cba2eb218c0
#
_cell.length_a   1.000
_cell.length_b   1.000
_cell.length_c   1.000
_cell.angle_alpha   90.00
_cell.angle_beta   90.00
_cell.angle_gamma   90.00
#
_symmetry.space_group_name_H-M   'P 1'
#
loop_
_entity.id
_entity.type
_entity.pdbx_description
1 polymer ?
#
loop_
_entity_poly.entity_id
_entity_poly.type
_entity_poly.pdbx_seq_one_letter_code
_entity_poly.pdbx_strand_id
1 'polypeptide(L)'
;MSKHLLFILFLLAFKQIQAQNELLNPGALGLDSFTVEMQMCDSELRTLQYWQMNAKNEKSSQQILSEWGRFFKKTSDFKESGFLTIRFIVNCKGEPRVHKFYEMDLNYQKKTFSDALKTQIWDFTKQLSGFKKGVYTYKDKNYPVNYYYYFIFKIENGEFQSIAP
;
A
#
# COMPACT_ATOMS: atom_id res chain seq x y z
N MET A 1 48.84 6.29 4.27
CA MET A 1 47.46 6.07 3.74
C MET A 1 47.18 7.21 2.77
N SER A 2 46.87 6.93 1.49
CA SER A 2 46.69 7.96 0.46
C SER A 2 45.41 8.76 0.74
N LYS A 3 45.50 10.11 0.56
CA LYS A 3 44.31 11.01 0.72
C LYS A 3 43.13 10.58 -0.14
N HIS A 4 43.37 9.90 -1.27
CA HIS A 4 42.35 9.36 -2.14
C HIS A 4 41.58 8.16 -1.53
N LEU A 5 42.26 7.32 -0.75
CA LEU A 5 41.65 6.17 -0.08
C LEU A 5 40.68 6.64 1.02
N LEU A 6 41.02 7.70 1.75
CA LEU A 6 40.16 8.29 2.77
C LEU A 6 38.90 8.92 2.17
N PHE A 7 39.02 9.56 1.00
CA PHE A 7 37.89 10.16 0.28
C PHE A 7 36.90 9.10 -0.26
N ILE A 8 37.43 7.99 -0.78
CA ILE A 8 36.59 6.88 -1.27
C ILE A 8 35.84 6.22 -0.11
N LEU A 9 36.50 6.00 1.04
CA LEU A 9 35.84 5.46 2.25
C LEU A 9 34.75 6.39 2.76
N PHE A 10 34.94 7.71 2.70
CA PHE A 10 33.95 8.70 3.10
C PHE A 10 32.72 8.69 2.16
N LEU A 11 32.91 8.57 0.84
CA LEU A 11 31.82 8.46 -0.13
C LEU A 11 31.03 7.18 0.03
N LEU A 12 31.68 6.06 0.36
CA LEU A 12 30.99 4.79 0.63
C LEU A 12 30.15 4.84 1.92
N ALA A 13 30.65 5.51 2.95
CA ALA A 13 29.92 5.73 4.19
C ALA A 13 28.67 6.61 3.98
N PHE A 14 28.74 7.64 3.14
CA PHE A 14 27.59 8.48 2.80
C PHE A 14 26.50 7.70 2.06
N LYS A 15 26.85 6.78 1.16
CA LYS A 15 25.86 5.93 0.47
C LYS A 15 25.16 4.98 1.43
N GLN A 16 25.84 4.46 2.43
CA GLN A 16 25.23 3.62 3.45
C GLN A 16 24.24 4.38 4.35
N ILE A 17 24.52 5.65 4.67
CA ILE A 17 23.63 6.49 5.47
C ILE A 17 22.32 6.81 4.72
N GLN A 18 22.38 7.03 3.40
CA GLN A 18 21.19 7.23 2.59
C GLN A 18 20.32 5.96 2.49
N ALA A 19 20.94 4.79 2.33
CA ALA A 19 20.23 3.51 2.31
C ALA A 19 19.55 3.19 3.66
N GLN A 20 20.17 3.57 4.77
CA GLN A 20 19.57 3.40 6.11
C GLN A 20 18.37 4.33 6.34
N ASN A 21 18.37 5.53 5.78
CA ASN A 21 17.23 6.46 5.89
C ASN A 21 16.00 5.97 5.11
N GLU A 22 16.16 5.25 4.00
CA GLU A 22 15.06 4.59 3.31
C GLU A 22 14.54 3.37 4.10
N LEU A 23 15.41 2.63 4.78
CA LEU A 23 15.03 1.49 5.64
C LEU A 23 14.34 1.93 6.94
N LEU A 24 14.63 3.13 7.46
CA LEU A 24 14.04 3.66 8.70
C LEU A 24 12.62 4.20 8.53
N ASN A 25 12.10 4.26 7.31
CA ASN A 25 10.70 4.65 7.03
C ASN A 25 9.96 3.59 6.19
N PRO A 26 9.90 2.32 6.65
CA PRO A 26 9.25 1.25 5.89
C PRO A 26 7.73 1.43 5.73
N GLY A 27 7.20 2.52 6.26
CA GLY A 27 5.79 2.88 6.21
C GLY A 27 5.45 4.04 5.29
N ALA A 28 6.42 4.83 4.88
CA ALA A 28 6.14 5.96 4.00
C ALA A 28 5.68 5.47 2.62
N LEU A 29 4.53 5.97 2.14
CA LEU A 29 4.07 5.70 0.78
C LEU A 29 4.97 6.36 -0.28
N GLY A 30 6.04 7.08 0.13
CA GLY A 30 6.87 7.86 -0.79
C GLY A 30 6.04 8.85 -1.60
N LEU A 31 5.07 9.48 -0.97
CA LEU A 31 4.26 10.52 -1.57
C LEU A 31 5.02 11.83 -1.43
N ASP A 32 5.64 12.27 -2.50
CA ASP A 32 6.40 13.52 -2.56
C ASP A 32 5.50 14.79 -2.48
N SER A 33 4.18 14.61 -2.44
CA SER A 33 3.22 15.71 -2.25
C SER A 33 1.93 15.20 -1.63
N PHE A 34 1.74 15.46 -0.35
CA PHE A 34 0.41 15.46 0.26
C PHE A 34 -0.29 16.76 -0.13
N THR A 35 -1.24 16.71 -1.04
CA THR A 35 -2.20 17.79 -1.15
C THR A 35 -3.18 17.69 0.01
N VAL A 36 -3.37 18.81 0.70
CA VAL A 36 -4.15 18.96 1.95
C VAL A 36 -5.64 18.59 1.81
N GLU A 37 -6.13 18.32 0.60
CA GLU A 37 -7.52 17.99 0.30
C GLU A 37 -7.94 16.52 0.60
N MET A 38 -7.06 15.71 1.16
CA MET A 38 -7.25 14.26 1.20
C MET A 38 -8.14 13.74 2.33
N GLN A 39 -8.91 14.58 3.03
CA GLN A 39 -9.85 14.16 4.08
C GLN A 39 -9.25 13.15 5.08
N MET A 40 -7.96 13.31 5.35
CA MET A 40 -7.28 12.57 6.39
C MET A 40 -7.76 13.09 7.74
N CYS A 41 -7.81 12.22 8.74
CA CYS A 41 -8.12 12.69 10.06
C CYS A 41 -6.91 13.45 10.62
N ASP A 42 -7.17 14.63 11.13
CA ASP A 42 -6.19 15.37 11.91
C ASP A 42 -5.91 14.57 13.19
N SER A 43 -4.71 14.07 13.30
CA SER A 43 -4.27 13.26 14.43
C SER A 43 -2.83 13.62 14.72
N GLU A 44 -2.55 13.95 15.95
CA GLU A 44 -1.18 14.12 16.46
C GLU A 44 -0.36 12.81 16.35
N LEU A 45 -1.06 11.70 16.14
CA LEU A 45 -0.45 10.38 15.97
C LEU A 45 -0.08 10.13 14.52
N ARG A 46 1.05 9.47 14.31
CA ARG A 46 1.50 9.00 12.99
C ARG A 46 0.49 7.99 12.43
N THR A 47 0.42 7.90 11.11
CA THR A 47 -0.32 6.82 10.44
C THR A 47 0.22 5.46 10.89
N LEU A 48 -0.65 4.64 11.48
CA LEU A 48 -0.31 3.32 12.03
C LEU A 48 -0.43 2.24 10.96
N GLN A 49 0.12 1.06 11.24
CA GLN A 49 -0.13 -0.11 10.41
C GLN A 49 -1.41 -0.82 10.89
N TYR A 50 -2.18 -1.44 9.99
CA TYR A 50 -3.45 -2.09 10.32
C TYR A 50 -3.32 -3.14 11.45
N TRP A 51 -2.19 -3.88 11.51
CA TRP A 51 -1.98 -4.89 12.56
C TRP A 51 -1.74 -4.29 13.95
N GLN A 52 -1.20 -3.07 14.05
CA GLN A 52 -1.00 -2.37 15.33
C GLN A 52 -2.34 -2.03 15.99
N MET A 53 -3.41 -1.98 15.21
CA MET A 53 -4.76 -1.61 15.64
C MET A 53 -5.73 -2.78 15.54
N ASN A 54 -5.28 -3.96 15.11
CA ASN A 54 -6.16 -5.07 14.75
C ASN A 54 -7.29 -4.64 13.77
N ALA A 55 -6.94 -3.77 12.82
CA ALA A 55 -7.89 -3.15 11.89
C ALA A 55 -7.98 -3.92 10.57
N LYS A 56 -8.20 -5.24 10.63
CA LYS A 56 -8.47 -6.05 9.44
C LYS A 56 -9.82 -5.66 8.83
N ASN A 57 -9.92 -5.80 7.50
CA ASN A 57 -11.23 -5.72 6.84
C ASN A 57 -12.15 -6.82 7.38
N GLU A 58 -13.44 -6.53 7.53
CA GLU A 58 -14.42 -7.48 8.04
C GLU A 58 -14.71 -8.62 7.05
N LYS A 59 -14.46 -8.37 5.75
CA LYS A 59 -14.62 -9.38 4.71
C LYS A 59 -13.39 -10.28 4.61
N SER A 60 -13.60 -11.56 4.38
CA SER A 60 -12.54 -12.50 4.05
C SER A 60 -11.97 -12.22 2.66
N SER A 61 -10.74 -12.68 2.40
CA SER A 61 -10.11 -12.61 1.08
C SER A 61 -10.99 -13.20 -0.03
N GLN A 62 -11.69 -14.29 0.26
CA GLN A 62 -12.61 -14.94 -0.67
C GLN A 62 -13.81 -14.06 -1.03
N GLN A 63 -14.39 -13.37 -0.04
CA GLN A 63 -15.50 -12.43 -0.27
C GLN A 63 -15.04 -11.24 -1.11
N ILE A 64 -13.85 -10.69 -0.79
CA ILE A 64 -13.27 -9.57 -1.55
C ILE A 64 -12.98 -10.01 -3.00
N LEU A 65 -12.43 -11.20 -3.20
CA LEU A 65 -12.16 -11.75 -4.54
C LEU A 65 -13.47 -11.95 -5.34
N SER A 66 -14.51 -12.43 -4.69
CA SER A 66 -15.83 -12.58 -5.33
C SER A 66 -16.45 -11.24 -5.70
N GLU A 67 -16.33 -10.22 -4.84
CA GLU A 67 -16.80 -8.87 -5.15
C GLU A 67 -15.98 -8.24 -6.29
N TRP A 68 -14.66 -8.43 -6.28
CA TRP A 68 -13.79 -8.01 -7.35
C TRP A 68 -14.20 -8.66 -8.69
N GLY A 69 -14.43 -9.96 -8.72
CA GLY A 69 -14.87 -10.67 -9.94
C GLY A 69 -16.17 -10.14 -10.55
N ARG A 70 -17.06 -9.58 -9.74
CA ARG A 70 -18.29 -8.90 -10.20
C ARG A 70 -18.04 -7.46 -10.65
N PHE A 71 -17.05 -6.80 -10.08
CA PHE A 71 -16.70 -5.42 -10.38
C PHE A 71 -15.83 -5.31 -11.62
N PHE A 72 -14.86 -6.23 -11.78
CA PHE A 72 -13.83 -6.16 -12.80
C PHE A 72 -14.39 -6.33 -14.21
N LYS A 73 -14.13 -5.35 -15.06
CA LYS A 73 -14.49 -5.38 -16.48
C LYS A 73 -13.28 -5.86 -17.29
N LYS A 74 -13.24 -7.17 -17.54
CA LYS A 74 -12.17 -7.79 -18.31
C LYS A 74 -12.30 -7.39 -19.79
N THR A 75 -11.19 -6.93 -20.39
CA THR A 75 -11.08 -6.76 -21.84
C THR A 75 -10.60 -8.07 -22.48
N SER A 76 -10.91 -8.29 -23.78
CA SER A 76 -10.58 -9.53 -24.48
C SER A 76 -9.08 -9.80 -24.58
N ASP A 77 -8.26 -8.78 -24.51
CA ASP A 77 -6.80 -8.79 -24.61
C ASP A 77 -6.08 -8.81 -23.25
N PHE A 78 -6.84 -8.80 -22.15
CA PHE A 78 -6.26 -8.84 -20.80
C PHE A 78 -5.64 -10.22 -20.53
N LYS A 79 -4.31 -10.30 -20.58
CA LYS A 79 -3.51 -11.52 -20.38
C LYS A 79 -2.34 -11.28 -19.40
N GLU A 80 -2.44 -10.28 -18.56
CA GLU A 80 -1.37 -9.94 -17.63
C GLU A 80 -1.18 -11.03 -16.57
N SER A 81 0.06 -11.19 -16.09
CA SER A 81 0.42 -12.12 -15.01
C SER A 81 1.41 -11.47 -14.08
N GLY A 82 1.32 -11.76 -12.78
CA GLY A 82 2.23 -11.25 -11.75
C GLY A 82 1.51 -10.93 -10.44
N PHE A 83 2.19 -10.15 -9.62
CA PHE A 83 1.68 -9.64 -8.35
C PHE A 83 1.50 -8.12 -8.46
N LEU A 84 0.30 -7.66 -8.18
CA LEU A 84 -0.04 -6.24 -8.12
C LEU A 84 -0.49 -5.91 -6.71
N THR A 85 0.35 -5.19 -5.98
CA THR A 85 0.04 -4.74 -4.62
C THR A 85 -0.44 -3.31 -4.67
N ILE A 86 -1.64 -3.06 -4.14
CA ILE A 86 -2.09 -1.72 -3.81
C ILE A 86 -1.91 -1.49 -2.31
N ARG A 87 -1.11 -0.51 -1.94
CA ARG A 87 -0.99 -0.03 -0.57
C ARG A 87 -1.70 1.31 -0.46
N PHE A 88 -2.52 1.48 0.56
CA PHE A 88 -3.33 2.67 0.72
C PHE A 88 -3.49 3.04 2.19
N ILE A 89 -3.96 4.26 2.43
CA ILE A 89 -4.30 4.74 3.75
C ILE A 89 -5.82 4.69 3.90
N VAL A 90 -6.27 4.12 5.01
CA VAL A 90 -7.65 4.20 5.48
C VAL A 90 -7.72 5.28 6.56
N ASN A 91 -8.64 6.22 6.40
CA ASN A 91 -8.80 7.30 7.38
C ASN A 91 -9.55 6.83 8.64
N CYS A 92 -9.67 7.67 9.65
CA CYS A 92 -10.34 7.32 10.91
C CYS A 92 -11.84 7.00 10.76
N LYS A 93 -12.45 7.31 9.61
CA LYS A 93 -13.85 6.96 9.30
C LYS A 93 -13.97 5.58 8.66
N GLY A 94 -12.85 4.93 8.31
CA GLY A 94 -12.85 3.64 7.61
C GLY A 94 -12.90 3.80 6.08
N GLU A 95 -12.46 4.92 5.55
CA GLU A 95 -12.52 5.20 4.12
C GLU A 95 -11.12 5.16 3.48
N PRO A 96 -10.90 4.36 2.42
CA PRO A 96 -9.66 4.38 1.65
C PRO A 96 -9.43 5.74 0.99
N ARG A 97 -8.21 6.26 1.08
CA ARG A 97 -7.85 7.59 0.54
C ARG A 97 -6.66 7.51 -0.40
N VAL A 98 -5.48 7.65 0.08
CA VAL A 98 -4.25 7.72 -0.70
C VAL A 98 -3.71 6.32 -1.01
N HIS A 99 -3.20 6.10 -2.20
CA HIS A 99 -2.67 4.78 -2.57
C HIS A 99 -1.37 4.86 -3.37
N LYS A 100 -0.66 3.72 -3.40
CA LYS A 100 0.49 3.47 -4.27
C LYS A 100 0.46 2.01 -4.73
N PHE A 101 0.86 1.78 -5.98
CA PHE A 101 1.02 0.45 -6.53
C PHE A 101 2.49 -0.02 -6.45
N TYR A 102 2.66 -1.31 -6.18
CA TYR A 102 3.91 -2.04 -6.32
C TYR A 102 3.65 -3.22 -7.24
N GLU A 103 4.51 -3.39 -8.24
CA GLU A 103 4.24 -4.20 -9.41
C GLU A 103 5.41 -5.14 -9.68
N MET A 104 5.15 -6.45 -9.76
CA MET A 104 6.18 -7.45 -10.06
C MET A 104 5.59 -8.60 -10.87
N ASP A 105 6.43 -9.28 -11.63
CA ASP A 105 6.05 -10.51 -12.32
C ASP A 105 6.01 -11.72 -11.37
N LEU A 106 5.71 -12.90 -11.89
CA LEU A 106 5.65 -14.15 -11.11
C LEU A 106 7.03 -14.60 -10.59
N ASN A 107 8.13 -14.05 -11.12
CA ASN A 107 9.51 -14.29 -10.66
C ASN A 107 10.01 -13.18 -9.73
N TYR A 108 9.09 -12.33 -9.24
CA TYR A 108 9.40 -11.19 -8.36
C TYR A 108 10.32 -10.13 -8.97
N GLN A 109 10.36 -10.05 -10.31
CA GLN A 109 11.08 -9.01 -11.02
C GLN A 109 10.15 -7.81 -11.27
N LYS A 110 10.73 -6.61 -11.33
CA LYS A 110 9.96 -5.38 -11.61
C LYS A 110 9.17 -5.53 -12.91
N LYS A 111 7.90 -5.22 -12.84
CA LYS A 111 6.96 -5.22 -13.96
C LYS A 111 6.10 -3.97 -13.90
N THR A 112 5.47 -3.62 -15.02
CA THR A 112 4.42 -2.58 -15.08
C THR A 112 3.13 -3.20 -15.59
N PHE A 113 2.05 -3.03 -14.84
CA PHE A 113 0.70 -3.37 -15.25
C PHE A 113 0.02 -2.18 -15.93
N SER A 114 -1.02 -2.45 -16.71
CA SER A 114 -1.78 -1.40 -17.39
C SER A 114 -2.44 -0.42 -16.43
N ASP A 115 -2.46 0.86 -16.80
CA ASP A 115 -3.11 1.89 -15.98
C ASP A 115 -4.62 1.66 -15.87
N ALA A 116 -5.24 1.07 -16.89
CA ALA A 116 -6.65 0.69 -16.88
C ALA A 116 -6.95 -0.31 -15.74
N LEU A 117 -6.10 -1.33 -15.55
CA LEU A 117 -6.22 -2.27 -14.44
C LEU A 117 -6.03 -1.59 -13.09
N LYS A 118 -4.98 -0.78 -12.95
CA LYS A 118 -4.70 -0.04 -11.71
C LYS A 118 -5.85 0.88 -11.33
N THR A 119 -6.44 1.57 -12.29
CA THR A 119 -7.61 2.42 -12.08
C THR A 119 -8.80 1.60 -11.57
N GLN A 120 -9.12 0.46 -12.20
CA GLN A 120 -10.22 -0.40 -11.73
C GLN A 120 -9.98 -0.91 -10.30
N ILE A 121 -8.75 -1.33 -9.97
CA ILE A 121 -8.40 -1.77 -8.61
C ILE A 121 -8.59 -0.65 -7.59
N TRP A 122 -8.18 0.57 -7.92
CA TRP A 122 -8.38 1.70 -7.01
C TRP A 122 -9.86 2.06 -6.85
N ASP A 123 -10.62 2.09 -7.93
CA ASP A 123 -12.06 2.36 -7.89
C ASP A 123 -12.81 1.29 -7.09
N PHE A 124 -12.46 0.03 -7.24
CA PHE A 124 -12.97 -1.04 -6.41
C PHE A 124 -12.61 -0.85 -4.93
N THR A 125 -11.34 -0.54 -4.64
CA THR A 125 -10.85 -0.35 -3.27
C THR A 125 -11.61 0.77 -2.56
N LYS A 126 -11.90 1.88 -3.26
CA LYS A 126 -12.68 3.00 -2.72
C LYS A 126 -14.13 2.62 -2.40
N GLN A 127 -14.72 1.69 -3.15
CA GLN A 127 -16.10 1.25 -2.96
C GLN A 127 -16.23 0.07 -1.99
N LEU A 128 -15.12 -0.60 -1.67
CA LEU A 128 -15.12 -1.74 -0.77
C LEU A 128 -15.45 -1.29 0.66
N SER A 129 -16.48 -1.88 1.23
CA SER A 129 -16.86 -1.68 2.63
C SER A 129 -16.12 -2.65 3.56
N GLY A 130 -16.30 -2.47 4.87
CA GLY A 130 -15.76 -3.38 5.89
C GLY A 130 -14.41 -2.95 6.45
N PHE A 131 -13.91 -1.77 6.11
CA PHE A 131 -12.76 -1.20 6.80
C PHE A 131 -13.19 -0.64 8.15
N LYS A 132 -12.49 -1.04 9.21
CA LYS A 132 -12.74 -0.53 10.55
C LYS A 132 -12.39 0.95 10.65
N LYS A 133 -13.10 1.65 11.53
CA LYS A 133 -12.71 3.03 11.89
C LYS A 133 -11.35 3.01 12.57
N GLY A 134 -10.49 3.96 12.21
CA GLY A 134 -9.18 4.13 12.81
C GLY A 134 -9.29 4.75 14.20
N VAL A 135 -9.23 3.91 15.24
CA VAL A 135 -9.22 4.33 16.63
C VAL A 135 -8.08 3.63 17.35
N TYR A 136 -7.19 4.41 17.95
CA TYR A 136 -6.12 3.91 18.79
C TYR A 136 -6.39 4.29 20.25
N THR A 137 -6.44 3.28 21.13
CA THR A 137 -6.66 3.50 22.58
C THR A 137 -5.34 3.52 23.32
N TYR A 138 -5.08 4.61 24.03
CA TYR A 138 -3.90 4.76 24.89
C TYR A 138 -4.31 5.40 26.23
N LYS A 139 -3.95 4.78 27.35
CA LYS A 139 -4.30 5.23 28.71
C LYS A 139 -5.79 5.60 28.82
N ASP A 140 -6.67 4.69 28.40
CA ASP A 140 -8.13 4.81 28.40
C ASP A 140 -8.72 5.98 27.56
N LYS A 141 -7.89 6.59 26.71
CA LYS A 141 -8.33 7.61 25.76
C LYS A 141 -8.30 7.06 24.33
N ASN A 142 -9.32 7.40 23.58
CA ASN A 142 -9.46 7.03 22.18
C ASN A 142 -8.96 8.17 21.28
N TYR A 143 -8.05 7.85 20.37
CA TYR A 143 -7.49 8.78 19.40
C TYR A 143 -7.92 8.37 17.99
N PRO A 144 -8.54 9.27 17.21
CA PRO A 144 -8.80 8.98 15.81
C PRO A 144 -7.48 8.92 15.05
N VAL A 145 -7.23 7.87 14.29
CA VAL A 145 -5.98 7.67 13.56
C VAL A 145 -6.24 7.18 12.16
N ASN A 146 -5.32 7.49 11.27
CA ASN A 146 -5.25 6.89 9.94
C ASN A 146 -4.36 5.66 10.01
N TYR A 147 -4.59 4.68 9.12
CA TYR A 147 -3.75 3.49 9.09
C TYR A 147 -3.47 3.00 7.67
N TYR A 148 -2.30 2.40 7.49
CA TYR A 148 -1.93 1.73 6.25
C TYR A 148 -2.61 0.38 6.15
N TYR A 149 -3.13 0.11 4.95
CA TYR A 149 -3.66 -1.18 4.54
C TYR A 149 -3.12 -1.55 3.16
N TYR A 150 -3.22 -2.81 2.77
CA TYR A 150 -2.83 -3.23 1.43
C TYR A 150 -3.64 -4.44 0.97
N PHE A 151 -3.70 -4.62 -0.35
CA PHE A 151 -4.11 -5.85 -1.00
C PHE A 151 -3.03 -6.30 -1.98
N ILE A 152 -2.79 -7.60 -2.02
CA ILE A 152 -1.93 -8.24 -3.01
C ILE A 152 -2.82 -9.07 -3.93
N PHE A 153 -2.89 -8.69 -5.19
CA PHE A 153 -3.58 -9.43 -6.23
C PHE A 153 -2.57 -10.35 -6.94
N LYS A 154 -2.80 -11.66 -6.90
CA LYS A 154 -2.10 -12.61 -7.75
C LYS A 154 -2.88 -12.80 -9.04
N ILE A 155 -2.25 -12.56 -10.16
CA ILE A 155 -2.86 -12.61 -11.50
C ILE A 155 -2.06 -13.60 -12.35
N GLU A 156 -2.72 -14.52 -13.02
CA GLU A 156 -2.11 -15.46 -13.96
C GLU A 156 -2.95 -15.52 -15.24
N ASN A 157 -2.31 -15.20 -16.37
CA ASN A 157 -2.94 -15.21 -17.70
C ASN A 157 -4.26 -14.41 -17.77
N GLY A 158 -4.29 -13.27 -17.09
CA GLY A 158 -5.47 -12.42 -17.01
C GLY A 158 -6.58 -12.91 -16.08
N GLU A 159 -6.30 -13.89 -15.23
CA GLU A 159 -7.24 -14.38 -14.22
C GLU A 159 -6.72 -14.05 -12.81
N PHE A 160 -7.60 -13.54 -11.96
CA PHE A 160 -7.28 -13.26 -10.55
C PHE A 160 -7.38 -14.55 -9.74
N GLN A 161 -6.24 -15.01 -9.24
CA GLN A 161 -6.13 -16.25 -8.49
C GLN A 161 -6.41 -16.06 -7.00
N SER A 162 -5.96 -14.95 -6.44
CA SER A 162 -6.13 -14.64 -5.03
C SER A 162 -6.01 -13.14 -4.75
N ILE A 163 -6.60 -12.74 -3.62
CA ILE A 163 -6.37 -11.44 -2.98
C ILE A 163 -5.95 -11.73 -1.54
N ALA A 164 -4.79 -11.22 -1.13
CA ALA A 164 -4.33 -11.26 0.26
C ALA A 164 -4.35 -9.85 0.85
N PRO A 165 -4.82 -9.68 2.10
CA PRO A 165 -4.63 -8.45 2.86
C PRO A 165 -3.22 -8.36 3.40
#